data_3fd0c40a51c994b252c98de853dfe664
#
_entry.id   3fd0c40a51c994b252c98de853dfe664
#
_cell.length_a   1.000
_cell.length_b   1.000
_cell.length_c   1.000
_cell.angle_alpha   90.00
_cell.angle_beta   90.00
_cell.angle_gamma   90.00
#
_symmetry.space_group_name_H-M   'P 1'
#
loop_
_entity.id
_entity.type
_entity.pdbx_description
1 polymer ?
#
loop_
_entity_poly.entity_id
_entity_poly.type
_entity_poly.pdbx_seq_one_letter_code
_entity_poly.pdbx_strand_id
1 'polypeptide(L)'
;LDIAVDPATVIAGFQIATQAKTAIRNGYYEVEFDGDARDVELAIATTTFRKERFIERNIELVKTELLASDYDIANHLTMHVIDNGSTLAAAELSDAHVTVTPNENVGGAGGFARGMIESLEQSTPATHVLLMDDDVEVSPESILRTYNLLRIVNDEYSEAFISGAMLNIEDTQDQKEDTGFISTYDGSCVPAKPPLQVTKFVDVVYNECYDEQMNVPADAHRYAAWWYCVIPTTVIRYNGLPLPVFVRFDDVEYGIRCNPKF
;
A
#
# COMPACT_ATOMS: atom_id res chain seq x y z
N LEU A 1 10.56 12.27 23.92
CA LEU A 1 10.21 11.18 24.85
C LEU A 1 10.78 9.89 24.30
N ASP A 2 11.72 9.28 25.00
CA ASP A 2 12.30 8.01 24.59
C ASP A 2 11.41 6.88 25.11
N ILE A 3 10.95 6.03 24.18
CA ILE A 3 10.15 4.87 24.51
C ILE A 3 11.04 3.63 24.29
N ALA A 4 11.37 2.95 25.38
CA ALA A 4 12.11 1.70 25.30
C ALA A 4 11.18 0.62 24.75
N VAL A 5 11.59 0.01 23.63
CA VAL A 5 10.86 -1.09 22.98
C VAL A 5 11.72 -2.34 23.06
N ASP A 6 11.16 -3.42 23.57
CA ASP A 6 11.79 -4.74 23.56
C ASP A 6 11.10 -5.66 22.51
N PRO A 7 11.70 -6.81 22.17
CA PRO A 7 11.15 -7.72 21.16
C PRO A 7 9.72 -8.24 21.47
N ALA A 8 9.27 -8.15 22.71
CA ALA A 8 7.92 -8.54 23.11
C ALA A 8 6.91 -7.39 23.09
N THR A 9 7.35 -6.16 22.77
CA THR A 9 6.47 -5.01 22.72
C THR A 9 5.64 -5.06 21.44
N VAL A 10 4.32 -5.18 21.56
CA VAL A 10 3.40 -5.19 20.43
C VAL A 10 2.96 -3.76 20.09
N ILE A 11 2.66 -2.94 21.09
CA ILE A 11 2.23 -1.55 20.92
C ILE A 11 2.99 -0.69 21.90
N ALA A 12 3.55 0.41 21.40
CA ALA A 12 4.14 1.47 22.21
C ALA A 12 3.43 2.80 21.93
N GLY A 13 3.13 3.57 22.97
CA GLY A 13 2.46 4.84 22.81
C GLY A 13 2.62 5.72 24.05
N PHE A 14 2.02 6.91 24.00
CA PHE A 14 2.06 7.85 25.13
C PHE A 14 0.71 8.53 25.30
N GLN A 15 0.46 9.00 26.50
CA GLN A 15 -0.70 9.83 26.84
C GLN A 15 -0.23 11.22 27.28
N ILE A 16 -0.86 12.26 26.73
CA ILE A 16 -0.60 13.63 27.13
C ILE A 16 -1.78 14.15 27.96
N ALA A 17 -1.50 14.56 29.20
CA ALA A 17 -2.46 15.23 30.06
C ALA A 17 -2.06 16.69 30.24
N THR A 18 -2.98 17.64 30.02
CA THR A 18 -2.73 19.08 30.16
C THR A 18 -3.72 19.69 31.15
N GLN A 19 -3.26 20.70 31.92
CA GLN A 19 -4.10 21.39 32.89
C GLN A 19 -4.85 22.59 32.28
N ALA A 20 -4.54 22.93 31.02
CA ALA A 20 -5.13 24.06 30.32
C ALA A 20 -5.27 23.70 28.84
N LYS A 21 -6.03 24.49 28.07
CA LYS A 21 -6.14 24.35 26.62
C LYS A 21 -4.74 24.47 25.99
N THR A 22 -4.24 23.38 25.43
CA THR A 22 -2.89 23.29 24.90
C THR A 22 -2.99 22.85 23.42
N ALA A 23 -2.18 23.44 22.57
CA ALA A 23 -1.99 22.99 21.19
C ALA A 23 -0.68 22.21 21.10
N ILE A 24 -0.75 21.00 20.55
CA ILE A 24 0.41 20.16 20.23
C ILE A 24 0.59 20.24 18.73
N ARG A 25 1.80 20.51 18.27
CA ARG A 25 2.15 20.63 16.85
C ARG A 25 3.45 19.91 16.58
N ASN A 26 3.64 19.48 15.34
CA ASN A 26 4.87 18.85 14.84
C ASN A 26 5.29 17.64 15.67
N GLY A 27 4.31 16.83 16.10
CA GLY A 27 4.59 15.53 16.70
C GLY A 27 4.92 14.50 15.64
N TYR A 28 5.98 13.72 15.84
CA TYR A 28 6.36 12.60 14.99
C TYR A 28 6.92 11.46 15.85
N TYR A 29 6.92 10.28 15.28
CA TYR A 29 7.66 9.13 15.80
C TYR A 29 8.96 8.99 15.04
N GLU A 30 10.04 8.76 15.75
CA GLU A 30 11.36 8.46 15.23
C GLU A 30 11.77 7.09 15.73
N VAL A 31 12.34 6.28 14.85
CA VAL A 31 12.84 4.95 15.18
C VAL A 31 14.35 4.94 14.97
N GLU A 32 15.08 4.61 16.02
CA GLU A 32 16.51 4.30 15.95
C GLU A 32 16.65 2.78 15.82
N PHE A 33 17.40 2.32 14.84
CA PHE A 33 17.60 0.90 14.57
C PHE A 33 19.09 0.61 14.32
N ASP A 34 19.51 -0.60 14.65
CA ASP A 34 20.86 -1.08 14.42
C ASP A 34 20.98 -1.64 12.98
N GLY A 35 21.92 -1.12 12.21
CA GLY A 35 22.22 -1.58 10.86
C GLY A 35 22.06 -0.51 9.78
N ASP A 36 22.28 -0.91 8.54
CA ASP A 36 22.13 -0.03 7.38
C ASP A 36 20.70 -0.11 6.83
N ALA A 37 20.13 1.03 6.49
CA ALA A 37 18.84 1.08 5.77
C ALA A 37 19.01 0.50 4.35
N ARG A 38 18.01 -0.24 3.88
CA ARG A 38 18.00 -0.73 2.49
C ARG A 38 17.79 0.42 1.52
N ASP A 39 18.38 0.29 0.37
CA ASP A 39 18.04 1.14 -0.78
C ASP A 39 16.67 0.72 -1.31
N VAL A 40 15.73 1.64 -1.30
CA VAL A 40 14.36 1.43 -1.76
C VAL A 40 14.02 2.44 -2.85
N GLU A 41 13.61 1.94 -4.01
CA GLU A 41 13.00 2.70 -5.08
C GLU A 41 11.52 2.27 -5.15
N LEU A 42 10.62 3.14 -4.74
CA LEU A 42 9.18 2.86 -4.70
C LEU A 42 8.49 3.43 -5.94
N ALA A 43 7.78 2.58 -6.67
CA ALA A 43 6.91 3.02 -7.75
C ALA A 43 5.44 2.83 -7.35
N ILE A 44 4.62 3.86 -7.52
CA ILE A 44 3.17 3.72 -7.47
C ILE A 44 2.71 3.34 -8.87
N ALA A 45 1.93 2.26 -9.00
CA ALA A 45 1.26 1.89 -10.23
C ALA A 45 -0.25 1.90 -10.02
N THR A 46 -0.94 2.73 -10.77
CA THR A 46 -2.40 2.85 -10.71
C THR A 46 -2.98 2.78 -12.11
N THR A 47 -4.17 2.20 -12.24
CA THR A 47 -4.90 2.15 -13.51
C THR A 47 -6.21 2.89 -13.37
N THR A 48 -6.58 3.67 -14.39
CA THR A 48 -7.82 4.43 -14.37
C THR A 48 -8.62 4.24 -15.66
N PHE A 49 -9.94 4.32 -15.55
CA PHE A 49 -10.85 4.31 -16.68
C PHE A 49 -11.98 5.31 -16.46
N ARG A 50 -11.87 6.49 -17.04
CA ARG A 50 -12.87 7.57 -16.99
C ARG A 50 -13.20 8.02 -15.56
N LYS A 51 -12.17 8.12 -14.71
CA LYS A 51 -12.25 8.62 -13.33
C LYS A 51 -11.27 9.78 -13.11
N GLU A 52 -11.22 10.71 -14.06
CA GLU A 52 -10.23 11.80 -14.16
C GLU A 52 -10.09 12.54 -12.83
N ARG A 53 -11.23 12.96 -12.25
CA ARG A 53 -11.23 13.72 -10.99
C ARG A 53 -10.52 13.03 -9.84
N PHE A 54 -10.65 11.72 -9.75
CA PHE A 54 -10.07 10.94 -8.64
C PHE A 54 -8.57 10.78 -8.84
N ILE A 55 -8.17 10.37 -10.05
CA ILE A 55 -6.74 10.15 -10.33
C ILE A 55 -5.95 11.46 -10.34
N GLU A 56 -6.50 12.56 -10.87
CA GLU A 56 -5.86 13.88 -10.84
C GLU A 56 -5.64 14.36 -9.40
N ARG A 57 -6.60 14.13 -8.48
CA ARG A 57 -6.43 14.39 -7.04
C ARG A 57 -5.27 13.60 -6.46
N ASN A 58 -5.16 12.31 -6.78
CA ASN A 58 -4.09 11.46 -6.27
C ASN A 58 -2.72 11.84 -6.86
N ILE A 59 -2.65 12.22 -8.12
CA ILE A 59 -1.44 12.79 -8.75
C ILE A 59 -1.01 14.06 -8.03
N GLU A 60 -1.93 14.98 -7.79
CA GLU A 60 -1.65 16.25 -7.10
C GLU A 60 -1.15 16.00 -5.67
N LEU A 61 -1.80 15.08 -4.95
CA LEU A 61 -1.39 14.68 -3.60
C LEU A 61 0.05 14.15 -3.58
N VAL A 62 0.40 13.24 -4.49
CA VAL A 62 1.76 12.69 -4.58
C VAL A 62 2.77 13.80 -4.90
N LYS A 63 2.45 14.70 -5.83
CA LYS A 63 3.33 15.80 -6.21
C LYS A 63 3.57 16.79 -5.07
N THR A 64 2.50 17.20 -4.37
CA THR A 64 2.58 18.26 -3.37
C THR A 64 3.05 17.79 -2.00
N GLU A 65 2.63 16.59 -1.58
CA GLU A 65 2.85 16.12 -0.21
C GLU A 65 4.06 15.18 -0.09
N LEU A 66 4.45 14.50 -1.17
CA LEU A 66 5.56 13.56 -1.14
C LEU A 66 6.74 14.05 -1.97
N LEU A 67 6.56 14.33 -3.27
CA LEU A 67 7.66 14.71 -4.15
C LEU A 67 8.20 16.11 -3.88
N ALA A 68 7.38 17.04 -3.39
CA ALA A 68 7.80 18.37 -2.96
C ALA A 68 8.25 18.45 -1.49
N SER A 69 8.29 17.34 -0.77
CA SER A 69 8.67 17.30 0.64
C SER A 69 10.20 17.27 0.82
N ASP A 70 10.65 17.57 2.03
CA ASP A 70 12.06 17.42 2.45
C ASP A 70 12.39 15.97 2.89
N TYR A 71 11.45 15.02 2.78
CA TYR A 71 11.67 13.62 3.13
C TYR A 71 12.45 12.90 2.03
N ASP A 72 13.23 11.91 2.44
CA ASP A 72 14.07 11.10 1.54
C ASP A 72 13.29 10.43 0.40
N ILE A 73 12.06 10.03 0.66
CA ILE A 73 11.14 9.46 -0.33
C ILE A 73 10.99 10.32 -1.58
N ALA A 74 11.13 11.64 -1.49
CA ALA A 74 10.99 12.55 -2.63
C ALA A 74 11.96 12.23 -3.77
N ASN A 75 13.12 11.64 -3.46
CA ASN A 75 14.15 11.26 -4.43
C ASN A 75 13.99 9.81 -4.91
N HIS A 76 13.13 9.02 -4.29
CA HIS A 76 13.00 7.57 -4.46
C HIS A 76 11.57 7.12 -4.80
N LEU A 77 10.73 8.06 -5.22
CA LEU A 77 9.34 7.80 -5.56
C LEU A 77 9.06 8.15 -7.01
N THR A 78 8.39 7.23 -7.70
CA THR A 78 7.79 7.48 -9.02
C THR A 78 6.32 7.08 -9.02
N MET A 79 5.54 7.60 -9.96
CA MET A 79 4.14 7.22 -10.13
C MET A 79 3.84 6.98 -11.61
N HIS A 80 3.33 5.79 -11.92
CA HIS A 80 2.85 5.37 -13.24
C HIS A 80 1.34 5.29 -13.25
N VAL A 81 0.71 6.16 -14.01
CA VAL A 81 -0.75 6.20 -14.19
C VAL A 81 -1.08 5.63 -15.55
N ILE A 82 -1.75 4.49 -15.58
CA ILE A 82 -2.15 3.81 -16.81
C ILE A 82 -3.60 4.20 -17.13
N ASP A 83 -3.76 5.06 -18.11
CA ASP A 83 -5.06 5.60 -18.52
C ASP A 83 -5.72 4.71 -19.59
N ASN A 84 -6.45 3.71 -19.14
CA ASN A 84 -7.21 2.79 -20.01
C ASN A 84 -8.36 3.48 -20.79
N GLY A 85 -8.65 4.74 -20.47
CA GLY A 85 -9.66 5.53 -21.15
C GLY A 85 -9.07 6.48 -22.18
N SER A 86 -7.77 6.73 -22.11
CA SER A 86 -7.07 7.76 -22.90
C SER A 86 -7.77 9.12 -22.81
N THR A 87 -8.24 9.48 -21.60
CA THR A 87 -9.04 10.69 -21.34
C THR A 87 -8.27 11.76 -20.59
N LEU A 88 -7.11 11.43 -20.02
CA LEU A 88 -6.28 12.35 -19.26
C LEU A 88 -5.40 13.23 -20.18
N ALA A 89 -5.11 14.44 -19.74
CA ALA A 89 -4.14 15.34 -20.37
C ALA A 89 -2.70 14.88 -20.03
N ALA A 90 -2.27 13.74 -20.58
CA ALA A 90 -1.03 13.06 -20.20
C ALA A 90 0.19 13.99 -20.20
N ALA A 91 0.33 14.87 -21.22
CA ALA A 91 1.46 15.81 -21.32
C ALA A 91 1.47 16.89 -20.22
N GLU A 92 0.31 17.24 -19.68
CA GLU A 92 0.18 18.26 -18.64
C GLU A 92 0.37 17.65 -17.23
N LEU A 93 -0.04 16.41 -17.07
CA LEU A 93 0.02 15.69 -15.79
C LEU A 93 1.37 15.03 -15.54
N SER A 94 2.13 14.69 -16.60
CA SER A 94 3.43 14.03 -16.49
C SER A 94 4.56 15.02 -16.19
N ASP A 95 5.55 14.53 -15.45
CA ASP A 95 6.83 15.22 -15.17
C ASP A 95 7.97 14.21 -14.99
N ALA A 96 9.04 14.59 -14.30
CA ALA A 96 10.20 13.71 -14.08
C ALA A 96 9.88 12.48 -13.21
N HIS A 97 8.87 12.56 -12.34
CA HIS A 97 8.52 11.52 -11.36
C HIS A 97 7.15 10.88 -11.62
N VAL A 98 6.27 11.58 -12.33
CA VAL A 98 4.92 11.09 -12.63
C VAL A 98 4.79 10.89 -14.12
N THR A 99 4.38 9.70 -14.54
CA THR A 99 4.13 9.37 -15.95
C THR A 99 2.67 8.96 -16.12
N VAL A 100 1.97 9.61 -17.04
CA VAL A 100 0.62 9.23 -17.46
C VAL A 100 0.72 8.60 -18.84
N THR A 101 0.37 7.32 -18.93
CA THR A 101 0.46 6.53 -20.16
C THR A 101 -0.94 6.24 -20.70
N PRO A 102 -1.34 6.84 -21.85
CA PRO A 102 -2.54 6.44 -22.54
C PRO A 102 -2.48 4.97 -22.95
N ASN A 103 -3.54 4.23 -22.67
CA ASN A 103 -3.59 2.79 -22.87
C ASN A 103 -4.94 2.35 -23.46
N GLU A 104 -4.96 1.23 -24.15
CA GLU A 104 -6.22 0.60 -24.51
C GLU A 104 -6.90 0.03 -23.25
N ASN A 105 -8.22 -0.03 -23.24
CA ASN A 105 -8.93 -0.61 -22.10
C ASN A 105 -8.74 -2.13 -22.07
N VAL A 106 -7.75 -2.56 -21.30
CA VAL A 106 -7.44 -3.98 -21.03
C VAL A 106 -7.88 -4.42 -19.62
N GLY A 107 -8.76 -3.63 -18.99
CA GLY A 107 -9.27 -3.87 -17.64
C GLY A 107 -8.24 -3.53 -16.55
N GLY A 108 -8.62 -3.78 -15.29
CA GLY A 108 -7.75 -3.58 -14.12
C GLY A 108 -6.48 -4.41 -14.24
N ALA A 109 -6.61 -5.71 -14.46
CA ALA A 109 -5.49 -6.65 -14.58
C ALA A 109 -4.45 -6.21 -15.60
N GLY A 110 -4.88 -5.80 -16.80
CA GLY A 110 -3.98 -5.35 -17.85
C GLY A 110 -3.35 -3.99 -17.57
N GLY A 111 -4.10 -3.06 -16.97
CA GLY A 111 -3.60 -1.76 -16.57
C GLY A 111 -2.54 -1.88 -15.46
N PHE A 112 -2.79 -2.63 -14.41
CA PHE A 112 -1.80 -2.90 -13.37
C PHE A 112 -0.58 -3.65 -13.90
N ALA A 113 -0.77 -4.64 -14.80
CA ALA A 113 0.34 -5.33 -15.46
C ALA A 113 1.24 -4.32 -16.22
N ARG A 114 0.65 -3.36 -16.92
CA ARG A 114 1.39 -2.30 -17.62
C ARG A 114 2.15 -1.43 -16.62
N GLY A 115 1.52 -1.01 -15.53
CA GLY A 115 2.18 -0.25 -14.46
C GLY A 115 3.35 -0.99 -13.83
N MET A 116 3.22 -2.30 -13.60
CA MET A 116 4.33 -3.15 -13.13
C MET A 116 5.50 -3.15 -14.14
N ILE A 117 5.21 -3.29 -15.45
CA ILE A 117 6.25 -3.25 -16.49
C ILE A 117 6.97 -1.90 -16.47
N GLU A 118 6.25 -0.79 -16.46
CA GLU A 118 6.85 0.55 -16.45
C GLU A 118 7.71 0.78 -15.21
N SER A 119 7.28 0.28 -14.05
CA SER A 119 8.07 0.33 -12.81
C SER A 119 9.37 -0.48 -12.88
N LEU A 120 9.38 -1.59 -13.63
CA LEU A 120 10.57 -2.42 -13.83
C LEU A 120 11.53 -1.85 -14.89
N GLU A 121 11.01 -1.09 -15.86
CA GLU A 121 11.74 -0.60 -17.03
C GLU A 121 12.13 0.89 -16.94
N GLN A 122 11.68 1.59 -15.88
CA GLN A 122 12.09 2.98 -15.66
C GLN A 122 13.60 3.11 -15.47
N SER A 123 14.14 4.33 -15.58
CA SER A 123 15.59 4.61 -15.58
C SER A 123 16.33 4.07 -14.36
N THR A 124 15.74 4.19 -13.17
CA THR A 124 16.17 3.51 -11.95
C THR A 124 15.08 2.50 -11.60
N PRO A 125 15.26 1.21 -11.94
CA PRO A 125 14.22 0.21 -11.73
C PRO A 125 13.72 0.18 -10.30
N ALA A 126 12.39 0.14 -10.11
CA ALA A 126 11.81 0.05 -8.80
C ALA A 126 12.22 -1.24 -8.08
N THR A 127 12.42 -1.14 -6.77
CA THR A 127 12.58 -2.30 -5.88
C THR A 127 11.24 -2.84 -5.41
N HIS A 128 10.25 -1.95 -5.30
CA HIS A 128 8.89 -2.26 -4.87
C HIS A 128 7.87 -1.48 -5.70
N VAL A 129 6.72 -2.09 -5.95
CA VAL A 129 5.59 -1.46 -6.63
C VAL A 129 4.41 -1.41 -5.67
N LEU A 130 3.90 -0.22 -5.42
CA LEU A 130 2.63 0.01 -4.73
C LEU A 130 1.50 0.03 -5.78
N LEU A 131 0.68 -1.00 -5.79
CA LEU A 131 -0.55 -1.04 -6.56
C LEU A 131 -1.65 -0.33 -5.78
N MET A 132 -2.33 0.61 -6.41
CA MET A 132 -3.36 1.44 -5.78
C MET A 132 -4.48 1.74 -6.76
N ASP A 133 -5.74 1.56 -6.34
CA ASP A 133 -6.91 1.95 -7.13
C ASP A 133 -6.94 3.48 -7.34
N ASP A 134 -7.55 3.90 -8.43
CA ASP A 134 -7.60 5.31 -8.85
C ASP A 134 -8.50 6.20 -7.98
N ASP A 135 -9.49 5.62 -7.30
CA ASP A 135 -10.51 6.34 -6.51
C ASP A 135 -10.32 6.26 -4.98
N VAL A 136 -9.25 5.65 -4.52
CA VAL A 136 -8.92 5.65 -3.09
C VAL A 136 -8.56 7.04 -2.58
N GLU A 137 -8.92 7.36 -1.35
CA GLU A 137 -8.41 8.51 -0.61
C GLU A 137 -7.25 8.07 0.27
N VAL A 138 -6.04 8.05 -0.33
CA VAL A 138 -4.83 7.63 0.37
C VAL A 138 -4.29 8.75 1.25
N SER A 139 -3.78 8.38 2.43
CA SER A 139 -2.99 9.31 3.25
C SER A 139 -1.54 9.34 2.74
N PRO A 140 -0.96 10.52 2.46
CA PRO A 140 0.48 10.64 2.13
C PRO A 140 1.38 10.02 3.18
N GLU A 141 0.99 10.16 4.44
CA GLU A 141 1.69 9.54 5.59
C GLU A 141 1.75 8.02 5.48
N SER A 142 0.72 7.36 4.94
CA SER A 142 0.75 5.90 4.72
C SER A 142 1.82 5.49 3.71
N ILE A 143 1.99 6.26 2.64
CA ILE A 143 3.03 6.00 1.62
C ILE A 143 4.42 6.26 2.22
N LEU A 144 4.60 7.33 2.98
CA LEU A 144 5.85 7.65 3.66
C LEU A 144 6.23 6.56 4.68
N ARG A 145 5.28 6.08 5.48
CA ARG A 145 5.50 4.99 6.44
C ARG A 145 5.84 3.67 5.74
N THR A 146 5.18 3.38 4.65
CA THR A 146 5.49 2.21 3.81
C THR A 146 6.93 2.27 3.30
N TYR A 147 7.35 3.39 2.72
CA TYR A 147 8.73 3.60 2.27
C TYR A 147 9.74 3.39 3.41
N ASN A 148 9.49 4.00 4.56
CA ASN A 148 10.39 3.86 5.71
C ASN A 148 10.41 2.43 6.26
N LEU A 149 9.27 1.74 6.30
CA LEU A 149 9.19 0.33 6.73
C LEU A 149 10.03 -0.57 5.82
N LEU A 150 9.91 -0.41 4.51
CA LEU A 150 10.68 -1.20 3.53
C LEU A 150 12.19 -1.05 3.72
N ARG A 151 12.64 0.11 4.16
CA ARG A 151 14.08 0.38 4.41
C ARG A 151 14.64 -0.33 5.63
N ILE A 152 13.79 -0.63 6.64
CA ILE A 152 14.23 -1.14 7.95
C ILE A 152 13.70 -2.53 8.30
N VAL A 153 12.79 -3.09 7.51
CA VAL A 153 12.21 -4.40 7.77
C VAL A 153 13.29 -5.49 7.78
N ASN A 154 13.12 -6.50 8.64
CA ASN A 154 14.05 -7.63 8.72
C ASN A 154 14.11 -8.41 7.40
N ASP A 155 15.25 -9.09 7.15
CA ASP A 155 15.46 -9.88 5.93
C ASP A 155 14.39 -10.95 5.73
N GLU A 156 13.85 -11.50 6.81
CA GLU A 156 12.76 -12.46 6.76
C GLU A 156 11.50 -11.94 6.05
N TYR A 157 11.27 -10.62 6.12
CA TYR A 157 10.09 -9.96 5.55
C TYR A 157 10.43 -9.08 4.33
N SER A 158 11.67 -9.13 3.84
CA SER A 158 12.09 -8.31 2.68
C SER A 158 11.32 -8.62 1.40
N GLU A 159 10.79 -9.85 1.28
CA GLU A 159 9.96 -10.30 0.15
C GLU A 159 8.47 -10.36 0.53
N ALA A 160 8.08 -9.84 1.70
CA ALA A 160 6.68 -9.80 2.12
C ALA A 160 5.89 -8.75 1.32
N PHE A 161 4.58 -8.97 1.17
CA PHE A 161 3.67 -7.94 0.68
C PHE A 161 3.26 -7.03 1.83
N ILE A 162 3.04 -5.75 1.53
CA ILE A 162 2.39 -4.85 2.48
C ILE A 162 0.98 -4.60 1.99
N SER A 163 0.00 -4.91 2.82
CA SER A 163 -1.41 -4.66 2.53
C SER A 163 -1.91 -3.48 3.36
N GLY A 164 -2.47 -2.48 2.70
CA GLY A 164 -3.06 -1.33 3.36
C GLY A 164 -4.49 -1.61 3.82
N ALA A 165 -4.81 -1.16 5.03
CA ALA A 165 -6.15 -1.28 5.56
C ALA A 165 -7.15 -0.39 4.82
N MET A 166 -8.32 -0.95 4.50
CA MET A 166 -9.45 -0.21 3.93
C MET A 166 -10.32 0.36 5.05
N LEU A 167 -10.43 1.68 5.10
CA LEU A 167 -11.35 2.39 5.99
C LEU A 167 -12.62 2.78 5.23
N ASN A 168 -13.71 2.91 5.97
CA ASN A 168 -14.94 3.45 5.40
C ASN A 168 -14.79 4.96 5.18
N ILE A 169 -15.00 5.44 3.96
CA ILE A 169 -14.85 6.86 3.62
C ILE A 169 -15.86 7.77 4.34
N GLU A 170 -17.04 7.24 4.68
CA GLU A 170 -18.08 7.97 5.42
C GLU A 170 -17.81 7.97 6.93
N ASP A 171 -17.06 6.99 7.43
CA ASP A 171 -16.64 6.88 8.82
C ASP A 171 -15.22 6.28 8.86
N THR A 172 -14.22 7.14 8.78
CA THR A 172 -12.80 6.74 8.75
C THR A 172 -12.29 6.10 10.04
N GLN A 173 -13.14 5.97 11.06
CA GLN A 173 -12.84 5.19 12.25
C GLN A 173 -13.14 3.69 12.06
N ASP A 174 -13.91 3.34 11.04
CA ASP A 174 -14.35 1.99 10.76
C ASP A 174 -13.44 1.33 9.72
N GLN A 175 -12.53 0.48 10.18
CA GLN A 175 -11.68 -0.36 9.32
C GLN A 175 -12.46 -1.60 8.89
N LYS A 176 -12.56 -1.83 7.60
CA LYS A 176 -13.30 -2.97 7.01
C LYS A 176 -12.45 -4.22 6.89
N GLU A 177 -11.29 -4.08 6.30
CA GLU A 177 -10.32 -5.17 6.13
C GLU A 177 -8.93 -4.65 5.81
N ASP A 178 -7.92 -5.49 5.96
CA ASP A 178 -6.55 -5.26 5.54
C ASP A 178 -6.08 -6.35 4.57
N THR A 179 -6.28 -7.61 4.90
CA THR A 179 -5.99 -8.79 4.07
C THR A 179 -7.21 -9.69 3.98
N GLY A 180 -7.28 -10.49 2.94
CA GLY A 180 -8.32 -11.46 2.74
C GLY A 180 -7.78 -12.84 2.35
N PHE A 181 -8.65 -13.82 2.33
CA PHE A 181 -8.39 -15.14 1.79
C PHE A 181 -9.61 -15.66 1.01
N ILE A 182 -9.40 -16.66 0.19
CA ILE A 182 -10.49 -17.33 -0.53
C ILE A 182 -10.96 -18.53 0.31
N SER A 183 -12.25 -18.53 0.62
CA SER A 183 -12.91 -19.69 1.20
C SER A 183 -12.88 -20.88 0.23
N THR A 184 -12.25 -21.97 0.65
CA THR A 184 -12.21 -23.22 -0.15
C THR A 184 -13.57 -23.90 -0.22
N TYR A 185 -14.52 -23.50 0.62
CA TYR A 185 -15.87 -24.07 0.66
C TYR A 185 -16.78 -23.54 -0.46
N ASP A 186 -16.77 -22.24 -0.71
CA ASP A 186 -17.72 -21.59 -1.63
C ASP A 186 -17.05 -20.60 -2.60
N GLY A 187 -15.73 -20.42 -2.50
CA GLY A 187 -14.97 -19.50 -3.35
C GLY A 187 -15.20 -18.01 -3.03
N SER A 188 -15.78 -17.70 -1.87
CA SER A 188 -15.98 -16.31 -1.46
C SER A 188 -14.69 -15.68 -0.94
N CYS A 189 -14.56 -14.35 -1.15
CA CYS A 189 -13.53 -13.55 -0.50
C CYS A 189 -13.92 -13.27 0.95
N VAL A 190 -13.04 -13.58 1.87
CA VAL A 190 -13.29 -13.45 3.31
C VAL A 190 -12.18 -12.59 3.92
N PRO A 191 -12.49 -11.51 4.66
CA PRO A 191 -11.48 -10.78 5.42
C PRO A 191 -10.75 -11.70 6.41
N ALA A 192 -9.42 -11.59 6.48
CA ALA A 192 -8.62 -12.40 7.40
C ALA A 192 -8.86 -12.01 8.85
N LYS A 193 -9.19 -10.75 9.10
CA LYS A 193 -9.52 -10.19 10.42
C LYS A 193 -10.92 -9.59 10.44
N PRO A 194 -11.58 -9.55 11.60
CA PRO A 194 -12.87 -8.87 11.73
C PRO A 194 -12.71 -7.35 11.56
N PRO A 195 -13.76 -6.65 11.09
CA PRO A 195 -13.78 -5.18 11.09
C PRO A 195 -13.55 -4.63 12.50
N LEU A 196 -12.90 -3.47 12.59
CA LEU A 196 -12.59 -2.83 13.88
C LEU A 196 -12.79 -1.31 13.84
N GLN A 197 -12.92 -0.72 15.03
CA GLN A 197 -12.95 0.72 15.21
C GLN A 197 -11.55 1.22 15.64
N VAL A 198 -10.83 1.91 14.75
CA VAL A 198 -9.44 2.34 15.00
C VAL A 198 -9.28 3.32 16.16
N THR A 199 -10.36 3.94 16.62
CA THR A 199 -10.36 4.83 17.80
C THR A 199 -10.60 4.09 19.11
N LYS A 200 -10.95 2.80 19.07
CA LYS A 200 -11.14 1.99 20.27
C LYS A 200 -9.86 1.23 20.59
N PHE A 201 -9.22 1.59 21.68
CA PHE A 201 -7.96 0.98 22.11
C PHE A 201 -8.03 -0.56 22.17
N VAL A 202 -9.14 -1.11 22.67
CA VAL A 202 -9.31 -2.57 22.76
C VAL A 202 -9.33 -3.23 21.38
N ASP A 203 -10.00 -2.60 20.39
CA ASP A 203 -10.06 -3.13 19.03
C ASP A 203 -8.67 -3.10 18.38
N VAL A 204 -7.90 -2.02 18.59
CA VAL A 204 -6.53 -1.89 18.09
C VAL A 204 -5.62 -2.94 18.71
N VAL A 205 -5.64 -3.09 20.04
CA VAL A 205 -4.84 -4.12 20.73
C VAL A 205 -5.21 -5.50 20.24
N TYR A 206 -6.51 -5.78 20.08
CA TYR A 206 -6.97 -7.07 19.56
C TYR A 206 -6.43 -7.34 18.15
N ASN A 207 -6.49 -6.35 17.26
CA ASN A 207 -6.00 -6.47 15.90
C ASN A 207 -4.49 -6.75 15.84
N GLU A 208 -3.70 -6.03 16.66
CA GLU A 208 -2.24 -6.19 16.70
C GLU A 208 -1.78 -7.50 17.34
N CYS A 209 -2.56 -8.00 18.30
CA CYS A 209 -2.27 -9.26 19.00
C CYS A 209 -2.96 -10.48 18.37
N TYR A 210 -3.72 -10.27 17.30
CA TYR A 210 -4.52 -11.31 16.69
C TYR A 210 -3.65 -12.29 15.91
N ASP A 211 -3.76 -13.57 16.23
CA ASP A 211 -3.14 -14.62 15.44
C ASP A 211 -4.04 -14.97 14.24
N GLU A 212 -3.71 -14.44 13.09
CA GLU A 212 -4.45 -14.68 11.85
C GLU A 212 -4.57 -16.17 11.50
N GLN A 213 -3.60 -16.98 11.90
CA GLN A 213 -3.61 -18.41 11.65
C GLN A 213 -4.78 -19.11 12.36
N MET A 214 -5.33 -18.52 13.41
CA MET A 214 -6.49 -19.09 14.11
C MET A 214 -7.79 -19.01 13.31
N ASN A 215 -7.92 -18.06 12.37
CA ASN A 215 -9.16 -17.87 11.60
C ASN A 215 -8.98 -18.10 10.09
N VAL A 216 -7.77 -18.09 9.60
CA VAL A 216 -7.46 -18.44 8.20
C VAL A 216 -7.22 -19.95 8.15
N PRO A 217 -8.01 -20.73 7.37
CA PRO A 217 -7.76 -22.16 7.19
C PRO A 217 -6.32 -22.41 6.73
N ALA A 218 -5.70 -23.46 7.28
CA ALA A 218 -4.28 -23.77 7.03
C ALA A 218 -3.95 -24.00 5.53
N ASP A 219 -4.93 -24.34 4.72
CA ASP A 219 -4.85 -24.56 3.29
C ASP A 219 -5.32 -23.35 2.46
N ALA A 220 -5.76 -22.28 3.11
CA ALA A 220 -6.16 -21.07 2.42
C ALA A 220 -4.95 -20.17 2.13
N HIS A 221 -4.95 -19.60 0.92
CA HIS A 221 -3.97 -18.61 0.51
C HIS A 221 -4.53 -17.21 0.71
N ARG A 222 -3.75 -16.35 1.34
CA ARG A 222 -4.10 -14.95 1.54
C ARG A 222 -3.77 -14.11 0.30
N TYR A 223 -4.46 -13.00 0.18
CA TYR A 223 -4.19 -11.97 -0.81
C TYR A 223 -4.32 -10.58 -0.18
N ALA A 224 -3.66 -9.60 -0.79
CA ALA A 224 -3.84 -8.18 -0.53
C ALA A 224 -4.60 -7.57 -1.69
N ALA A 225 -5.68 -6.87 -1.40
CA ALA A 225 -6.43 -6.16 -2.44
C ALA A 225 -5.65 -4.94 -2.94
N TRP A 226 -5.80 -4.63 -4.23
CA TRP A 226 -4.99 -3.61 -4.89
C TRP A 226 -5.52 -2.19 -4.72
N TRP A 227 -6.39 -1.94 -3.74
CA TRP A 227 -6.59 -0.55 -3.28
C TRP A 227 -5.33 0.00 -2.61
N TYR A 228 -4.47 -0.85 -2.01
CA TYR A 228 -3.15 -0.51 -1.50
C TYR A 228 -2.36 -1.80 -1.22
N CYS A 229 -1.54 -2.22 -2.18
CA CYS A 229 -0.73 -3.42 -2.06
C CYS A 229 0.69 -3.15 -2.55
N VAL A 230 1.70 -3.33 -1.69
CA VAL A 230 3.09 -3.22 -2.09
C VAL A 230 3.67 -4.58 -2.37
N ILE A 231 4.30 -4.72 -3.52
CA ILE A 231 4.88 -5.97 -4.01
C ILE A 231 6.36 -5.75 -4.33
N PRO A 232 7.27 -6.58 -3.78
CA PRO A 232 8.68 -6.57 -4.21
C PRO A 232 8.82 -6.91 -5.69
N THR A 233 9.65 -6.18 -6.43
CA THR A 233 9.83 -6.43 -7.87
C THR A 233 10.50 -7.77 -8.18
N THR A 234 11.23 -8.34 -7.23
CA THR A 234 11.76 -9.70 -7.29
C THR A 234 10.63 -10.73 -7.44
N VAL A 235 9.52 -10.56 -6.70
CA VAL A 235 8.34 -11.42 -6.80
C VAL A 235 7.70 -11.30 -8.19
N ILE A 236 7.59 -10.07 -8.72
CA ILE A 236 7.06 -9.84 -10.07
C ILE A 236 7.95 -10.52 -11.14
N ARG A 237 9.27 -10.40 -11.00
CA ARG A 237 10.21 -11.04 -11.93
C ARG A 237 10.14 -12.57 -11.89
N TYR A 238 9.91 -13.14 -10.71
CA TYR A 238 9.84 -14.59 -10.52
C TYR A 238 8.50 -15.18 -10.95
N ASN A 239 7.38 -14.56 -10.54
CA ASN A 239 6.03 -15.07 -10.77
C ASN A 239 5.41 -14.58 -12.09
N GLY A 240 5.99 -13.53 -12.70
CA GLY A 240 5.43 -12.88 -13.88
C GLY A 240 4.29 -11.92 -13.53
N LEU A 241 3.59 -11.46 -14.56
CA LEU A 241 2.49 -10.51 -14.46
C LEU A 241 1.16 -11.19 -14.07
N PRO A 242 0.16 -10.44 -13.58
CA PRO A 242 -1.17 -10.99 -13.31
C PRO A 242 -1.81 -11.57 -14.57
N LEU A 243 -2.68 -12.56 -14.39
CA LEU A 243 -3.43 -13.16 -15.50
C LEU A 243 -4.42 -12.12 -16.08
N PRO A 244 -4.70 -12.17 -17.37
CA PRO A 244 -5.56 -11.20 -18.06
C PRO A 244 -7.05 -11.47 -17.78
N VAL A 245 -7.46 -11.43 -16.53
CA VAL A 245 -8.85 -11.65 -16.08
C VAL A 245 -9.77 -10.48 -16.36
N PHE A 246 -9.25 -9.39 -16.89
CA PHE A 246 -9.89 -8.13 -17.24
C PHE A 246 -10.34 -7.31 -16.04
N VAL A 247 -11.36 -7.74 -15.30
CA VAL A 247 -11.96 -7.03 -14.16
C VAL A 247 -12.21 -8.01 -13.01
N ARG A 248 -11.79 -7.61 -11.82
CA ARG A 248 -11.89 -8.33 -10.54
C ARG A 248 -11.07 -9.61 -10.48
N PHE A 249 -10.69 -9.97 -9.29
CA PHE A 249 -9.88 -11.15 -8.96
C PHE A 249 -8.45 -11.16 -9.51
N ASP A 250 -7.97 -10.09 -10.08
CA ASP A 250 -6.55 -9.89 -10.44
C ASP A 250 -5.64 -9.88 -9.21
N ASP A 251 -6.03 -9.15 -8.18
CA ASP A 251 -5.42 -9.12 -6.85
C ASP A 251 -5.44 -10.49 -6.16
N VAL A 252 -6.60 -11.14 -6.20
CA VAL A 252 -6.81 -12.47 -5.61
C VAL A 252 -5.98 -13.53 -6.33
N GLU A 253 -6.05 -13.60 -7.67
CA GLU A 253 -5.27 -14.53 -8.49
C GLU A 253 -3.78 -14.35 -8.19
N TYR A 254 -3.31 -13.11 -8.20
CA TYR A 254 -1.92 -12.80 -8.00
C TYR A 254 -1.45 -13.16 -6.59
N GLY A 255 -2.23 -12.80 -5.57
CA GLY A 255 -1.96 -13.14 -4.17
C GLY A 255 -1.89 -14.64 -3.95
N ILE A 256 -2.89 -15.41 -4.44
CA ILE A 256 -2.90 -16.88 -4.32
C ILE A 256 -1.68 -17.50 -5.02
N ARG A 257 -1.36 -17.05 -6.22
CA ARG A 257 -0.23 -17.59 -7.00
C ARG A 257 1.12 -17.27 -6.39
N CYS A 258 1.30 -16.08 -5.86
CA CYS A 258 2.54 -15.67 -5.23
C CYS A 258 2.69 -16.23 -3.81
N ASN A 259 1.58 -16.51 -3.13
CA ASN A 259 1.54 -16.99 -1.75
C ASN A 259 2.51 -16.22 -0.81
N PRO A 260 2.39 -14.89 -0.73
CA PRO A 260 3.35 -14.07 -0.02
C PRO A 260 3.23 -14.20 1.50
N LYS A 261 4.27 -13.76 2.21
CA LYS A 261 4.14 -13.31 3.61
C LYS A 261 3.50 -11.91 3.62
N PHE A 262 2.89 -11.56 4.73
CA PHE A 262 2.32 -10.25 5.02
C PHE A 262 2.86 -9.72 6.34
#